data_0c2d8eb7b6aae02d82424508d3bd3df0
#
_entry.id   0c2d8eb7b6aae02d82424508d3bd3df0
#
_cell.length_a   1.000
_cell.length_b   1.000
_cell.length_c   1.000
_cell.angle_alpha   90.00
_cell.angle_beta   90.00
_cell.angle_gamma   90.00
#
_symmetry.space_group_name_H-M   'P 1'
#
loop_
_entity.id
_entity.type
_entity.pdbx_description
1 polymer ?
#
loop_
_entity_poly.entity_id
_entity_poly.type
_entity_poly.pdbx_seq_one_letter_code
_entity_poly.pdbx_strand_id
1 'polypeptide(L)'
;RTKEAEEVAQALVGMYLYDTVIDTIVCMEGTEVIGAFLAEELAKGGFLSTNAHKSIYVISPEFNNNSQIIFRDNLIPMIRDKHVMILMASVTTGRTLNKAVESIQYYGGILQGASAIFSAMDSLDGVPIKSVFGKKDLPDYTYSDYRDCPLCKAGKKIDALVNTFGYSPMG
;
A
#
# COMPACT_ATOMS: atom_id res chain seq x y z
N ARG A 1 6.80 -15.18 4.82
CA ARG A 1 6.18 -16.52 4.71
C ARG A 1 4.74 -16.35 4.22
N THR A 2 4.18 -17.35 3.54
CA THR A 2 2.82 -17.26 2.99
C THR A 2 1.75 -17.14 4.07
N LYS A 3 1.93 -17.82 5.20
CA LYS A 3 0.98 -17.77 6.32
C LYS A 3 0.83 -16.35 6.89
N GLU A 4 1.93 -15.65 7.12
CA GLU A 4 1.88 -14.28 7.61
C GLU A 4 1.26 -13.31 6.58
N ALA A 5 1.48 -13.56 5.28
CA ALA A 5 0.86 -12.77 4.23
C ALA A 5 -0.66 -12.98 4.17
N GLU A 6 -1.11 -14.21 4.36
CA GLU A 6 -2.53 -14.57 4.48
C GLU A 6 -3.18 -13.91 5.71
N GLU A 7 -2.53 -13.97 6.87
CA GLU A 7 -3.02 -13.34 8.11
C GLU A 7 -3.18 -11.82 7.95
N VAL A 8 -2.23 -11.15 7.28
CA VAL A 8 -2.34 -9.72 6.94
C VAL A 8 -3.51 -9.45 6.00
N ALA A 9 -3.68 -10.26 4.96
CA ALA A 9 -4.80 -10.13 4.04
C ALA A 9 -6.15 -10.31 4.75
N GLN A 10 -6.28 -11.29 5.64
CA GLN A 10 -7.47 -11.51 6.45
C GLN A 10 -7.77 -10.35 7.40
N ALA A 11 -6.74 -9.73 7.98
CA ALA A 11 -6.91 -8.54 8.81
C ALA A 11 -7.42 -7.33 7.99
N LEU A 12 -6.97 -7.19 6.74
CA LEU A 12 -7.36 -6.09 5.86
C LEU A 12 -8.75 -6.30 5.25
N VAL A 13 -9.11 -7.55 4.88
CA VAL A 13 -10.35 -7.83 4.15
C VAL A 13 -11.59 -7.34 4.89
N GLY A 14 -11.64 -7.49 6.21
CA GLY A 14 -12.78 -7.05 7.04
C GLY A 14 -13.08 -5.55 6.96
N MET A 15 -12.10 -4.76 6.52
CA MET A 15 -12.24 -3.32 6.36
C MET A 15 -12.90 -2.90 5.04
N TYR A 16 -13.12 -3.86 4.10
CA TYR A 16 -13.58 -3.59 2.72
C TYR A 16 -14.78 -4.45 2.27
N LEU A 17 -15.31 -5.33 3.14
CA LEU A 17 -16.28 -6.34 2.72
C LEU A 17 -17.62 -5.76 2.24
N TYR A 18 -18.09 -4.66 2.82
CA TYR A 18 -19.50 -4.28 2.70
C TYR A 18 -19.76 -3.00 1.92
N ASP A 19 -18.80 -2.12 1.78
CA ASP A 19 -19.02 -0.74 1.29
C ASP A 19 -18.11 -0.30 0.16
N THR A 20 -17.08 -1.06 -0.15
CA THR A 20 -16.04 -0.62 -1.10
C THR A 20 -15.90 -1.60 -2.27
N VAL A 21 -16.20 -1.12 -3.47
CA VAL A 21 -15.94 -1.87 -4.71
C VAL A 21 -14.45 -1.84 -5.01
N ILE A 22 -13.85 -3.00 -5.29
CA ILE A 22 -12.45 -3.13 -5.68
C ILE A 22 -12.36 -3.99 -6.93
N ASP A 23 -11.86 -3.43 -8.01
CA ASP A 23 -11.63 -4.12 -9.27
C ASP A 23 -10.13 -4.42 -9.46
N THR A 24 -9.26 -3.58 -8.87
CA THR A 24 -7.81 -3.69 -9.01
C THR A 24 -7.10 -3.33 -7.70
N ILE A 25 -6.13 -4.14 -7.33
CA ILE A 25 -5.17 -3.87 -6.24
C ILE A 25 -3.83 -3.52 -6.88
N VAL A 26 -3.38 -2.29 -6.66
CA VAL A 26 -2.05 -1.84 -7.05
C VAL A 26 -1.09 -2.09 -5.90
N CYS A 27 -0.22 -3.07 -6.06
CA CYS A 27 0.76 -3.51 -5.07
C CYS A 27 2.05 -2.71 -5.18
N MET A 28 2.41 -2.03 -4.11
CA MET A 28 3.65 -1.27 -4.00
C MET A 28 4.66 -2.05 -3.15
N GLU A 29 5.94 -1.89 -3.46
CA GLU A 29 7.03 -2.29 -2.56
C GLU A 29 7.05 -3.78 -2.17
N GLY A 30 6.72 -4.69 -3.10
CA GLY A 30 6.78 -6.13 -2.85
C GLY A 30 5.58 -6.70 -2.07
N THR A 31 4.43 -6.03 -2.11
CA THR A 31 3.20 -6.49 -1.46
C THR A 31 2.33 -7.42 -2.31
N GLU A 32 2.82 -7.90 -3.45
CA GLU A 32 2.03 -8.69 -4.42
C GLU A 32 1.47 -9.98 -3.82
N VAL A 33 2.23 -10.65 -2.96
CA VAL A 33 1.76 -11.89 -2.30
C VAL A 33 0.59 -11.59 -1.37
N ILE A 34 0.66 -10.48 -0.60
CA ILE A 34 -0.44 -10.04 0.26
C ILE A 34 -1.62 -9.61 -0.61
N GLY A 35 -1.36 -8.90 -1.71
CA GLY A 35 -2.39 -8.48 -2.66
C GLY A 35 -3.14 -9.66 -3.27
N ALA A 36 -2.45 -10.75 -3.60
CA ALA A 36 -3.08 -11.97 -4.13
C ALA A 36 -4.01 -12.62 -3.09
N PHE A 37 -3.57 -12.79 -1.85
CA PHE A 37 -4.43 -13.31 -0.78
C PHE A 37 -5.59 -12.37 -0.49
N LEU A 38 -5.36 -11.06 -0.48
CA LEU A 38 -6.42 -10.07 -0.25
C LEU A 38 -7.48 -10.10 -1.36
N ALA A 39 -7.08 -10.21 -2.62
CA ALA A 39 -8.00 -10.35 -3.75
C ALA A 39 -8.84 -11.62 -3.64
N GLU A 40 -8.21 -12.73 -3.26
CA GLU A 40 -8.90 -14.02 -3.04
C GLU A 40 -9.91 -13.91 -1.90
N GLU A 41 -9.55 -13.35 -0.76
CA GLU A 41 -10.43 -13.19 0.40
C GLU A 41 -11.59 -12.23 0.10
N LEU A 42 -11.36 -11.13 -0.61
CA LEU A 42 -12.41 -10.22 -1.07
C LEU A 42 -13.41 -10.92 -2.00
N ALA A 43 -12.91 -11.76 -2.93
CA ALA A 43 -13.74 -12.51 -3.87
C ALA A 43 -14.52 -13.65 -3.22
N LYS A 44 -14.01 -14.24 -2.14
CA LYS A 44 -14.68 -15.29 -1.34
C LYS A 44 -15.79 -14.75 -0.44
N GLY A 45 -15.85 -13.44 -0.23
CA GLY A 45 -16.82 -12.81 0.65
C GLY A 45 -18.23 -13.31 0.42
N GLY A 46 -19.00 -13.51 1.51
CA GLY A 46 -20.36 -14.03 1.47
C GLY A 46 -21.33 -13.14 0.70
N PHE A 47 -22.60 -13.56 0.64
CA PHE A 47 -23.68 -12.94 -0.16
C PHE A 47 -23.84 -11.41 0.00
N LEU A 48 -23.36 -10.85 1.10
CA LEU A 48 -23.41 -9.40 1.38
C LEU A 48 -22.13 -8.65 0.99
N SER A 49 -21.11 -9.35 0.49
CA SER A 49 -19.85 -8.69 0.08
C SER A 49 -20.00 -8.05 -1.29
N THR A 50 -19.65 -6.79 -1.38
CA THR A 50 -19.64 -5.99 -2.63
C THR A 50 -18.72 -6.59 -3.70
N ASN A 51 -17.70 -7.34 -3.28
CA ASN A 51 -16.67 -7.92 -4.15
C ASN A 51 -16.82 -9.43 -4.38
N ALA A 52 -17.90 -10.05 -3.84
CA ALA A 52 -18.13 -11.49 -3.99
C ALA A 52 -18.19 -11.90 -5.46
N HIS A 53 -17.48 -12.99 -5.79
CA HIS A 53 -17.41 -13.58 -7.13
C HIS A 53 -16.82 -12.69 -8.23
N LYS A 54 -16.13 -11.59 -7.87
CA LYS A 54 -15.41 -10.74 -8.82
C LYS A 54 -14.01 -11.29 -9.11
N SER A 55 -13.55 -11.05 -10.33
CA SER A 55 -12.12 -11.17 -10.67
C SER A 55 -11.45 -9.85 -10.35
N ILE A 56 -10.54 -9.85 -9.37
CA ILE A 56 -9.78 -8.68 -8.95
C ILE A 56 -8.38 -8.77 -9.55
N TYR A 57 -7.96 -7.73 -10.24
CA TYR A 57 -6.59 -7.63 -10.75
C TYR A 57 -5.62 -7.30 -9.62
N VAL A 58 -4.47 -7.97 -9.63
CA VAL A 58 -3.34 -7.67 -8.73
C VAL A 58 -2.16 -7.29 -9.60
N ILE A 59 -1.76 -6.04 -9.56
CA ILE A 59 -0.72 -5.49 -10.45
C ILE A 59 0.27 -4.65 -9.67
N SER A 60 1.48 -4.51 -10.21
CA SER A 60 2.52 -3.65 -9.66
C SER A 60 2.99 -2.65 -10.71
N PRO A 61 3.24 -1.40 -10.32
CA PRO A 61 3.83 -0.41 -11.21
C PRO A 61 5.35 -0.59 -11.34
N GLU A 62 5.91 0.09 -12.32
CA GLU A 62 7.34 0.32 -12.41
C GLU A 62 7.70 1.73 -11.94
N PHE A 63 8.94 1.89 -11.50
CA PHE A 63 9.52 3.20 -11.23
C PHE A 63 10.52 3.55 -12.33
N ASN A 64 10.36 4.72 -12.94
CA ASN A 64 11.37 5.23 -13.87
C ASN A 64 12.56 5.85 -13.11
N ASN A 65 13.57 6.28 -13.87
CA ASN A 65 14.78 6.89 -13.30
C ASN A 65 14.52 8.15 -12.47
N ASN A 66 13.38 8.80 -12.67
CA ASN A 66 12.95 9.99 -11.91
C ASN A 66 12.05 9.64 -10.73
N SER A 67 11.98 8.36 -10.35
CA SER A 67 11.09 7.85 -9.30
C SER A 67 9.60 8.17 -9.53
N GLN A 68 9.19 8.29 -10.79
CA GLN A 68 7.77 8.37 -11.16
C GLN A 68 7.22 6.96 -11.31
N ILE A 69 5.97 6.80 -10.93
CA ILE A 69 5.23 5.54 -11.03
C ILE A 69 4.61 5.47 -12.42
N ILE A 70 4.91 4.40 -13.14
CA ILE A 70 4.40 4.16 -14.49
C ILE A 70 3.77 2.77 -14.60
N PHE A 71 2.75 2.66 -15.43
CA PHE A 71 2.13 1.40 -15.81
C PHE A 71 2.36 1.14 -17.30
N ARG A 72 2.74 -0.09 -17.64
CA ARG A 72 2.87 -0.50 -19.03
C ARG A 72 1.52 -0.54 -19.74
N ASP A 73 1.50 -0.38 -21.05
CA ASP A 73 0.28 -0.29 -21.86
C ASP A 73 -0.68 -1.47 -21.65
N ASN A 74 -0.15 -2.66 -21.43
CA ASN A 74 -0.93 -3.87 -21.15
C ASN A 74 -1.60 -3.86 -19.76
N LEU A 75 -1.16 -3.01 -18.84
CA LEU A 75 -1.75 -2.85 -17.50
C LEU A 75 -2.78 -1.71 -17.45
N ILE A 76 -2.75 -0.78 -18.40
CA ILE A 76 -3.68 0.36 -18.42
C ILE A 76 -5.16 -0.07 -18.40
N PRO A 77 -5.61 -1.12 -19.14
CA PRO A 77 -6.99 -1.59 -19.06
C PRO A 77 -7.42 -2.12 -17.68
N MET A 78 -6.44 -2.47 -16.83
CA MET A 78 -6.70 -2.92 -15.45
C MET A 78 -6.82 -1.76 -14.47
N ILE A 79 -6.59 -0.51 -14.93
CA ILE A 79 -6.65 0.72 -14.13
C ILE A 79 -7.76 1.64 -14.62
N ARG A 80 -7.83 1.87 -15.94
CA ARG A 80 -8.78 2.81 -16.54
C ARG A 80 -10.22 2.39 -16.25
N ASP A 81 -10.99 3.30 -15.68
CA ASP A 81 -12.38 3.11 -15.28
C ASP A 81 -12.58 1.94 -14.26
N LYS A 82 -11.51 1.59 -13.52
CA LYS A 82 -11.55 0.57 -12.47
C LYS A 82 -11.49 1.20 -11.09
N HIS A 83 -12.16 0.57 -10.13
CA HIS A 83 -12.07 0.91 -8.71
C HIS A 83 -10.77 0.34 -8.17
N VAL A 84 -9.83 1.23 -7.89
CA VAL A 84 -8.44 0.88 -7.55
C VAL A 84 -8.17 1.11 -6.08
N MET A 85 -7.62 0.09 -5.43
CA MET A 85 -7.03 0.18 -4.09
C MET A 85 -5.51 0.10 -4.19
N ILE A 86 -4.81 0.96 -3.45
CA ILE A 86 -3.35 0.89 -3.30
C ILE A 86 -3.01 0.02 -2.09
N LEU A 87 -2.10 -0.94 -2.25
CA LEU A 87 -1.57 -1.76 -1.15
C LEU A 87 -0.08 -1.46 -0.96
N MET A 88 0.30 -1.09 0.25
CA MET A 88 1.66 -0.69 0.62
C MET A 88 2.16 -1.51 1.81
N ALA A 89 3.48 -1.69 1.93
CA ALA A 89 4.08 -2.23 3.14
C ALA A 89 3.97 -1.22 4.29
N SER A 90 4.32 0.04 4.05
CA SER A 90 4.24 1.09 5.06
C SER A 90 3.91 2.46 4.48
N VAL A 91 3.18 3.26 5.25
CA VAL A 91 2.94 4.68 4.96
C VAL A 91 3.46 5.51 6.12
N THR A 92 4.45 6.34 5.86
CA THR A 92 5.08 7.22 6.85
C THR A 92 4.85 8.69 6.52
N THR A 93 5.63 9.25 5.58
CA THR A 93 5.47 10.63 5.11
C THR A 93 4.39 10.79 4.03
N GLY A 94 3.88 9.69 3.49
CA GLY A 94 2.89 9.70 2.42
C GLY A 94 3.42 10.02 1.00
N ARG A 95 4.72 10.27 0.83
CA ARG A 95 5.29 10.68 -0.47
C ARG A 95 5.09 9.65 -1.58
N THR A 96 5.35 8.36 -1.29
CA THR A 96 5.14 7.28 -2.27
C THR A 96 3.66 7.10 -2.55
N LEU A 97 2.82 7.18 -1.51
CA LEU A 97 1.37 7.11 -1.65
C LEU A 97 0.85 8.24 -2.55
N ASN A 98 1.29 9.47 -2.35
CA ASN A 98 0.86 10.60 -3.17
C ASN A 98 1.21 10.39 -4.65
N LYS A 99 2.44 9.94 -4.95
CA LYS A 99 2.83 9.59 -6.32
C LYS A 99 1.97 8.47 -6.92
N ALA A 100 1.60 7.47 -6.13
CA ALA A 100 0.73 6.38 -6.58
C ALA A 100 -0.68 6.90 -6.88
N VAL A 101 -1.23 7.76 -6.04
CA VAL A 101 -2.52 8.43 -6.25
C VAL A 101 -2.52 9.23 -7.55
N GLU A 102 -1.53 10.10 -7.73
CA GLU A 102 -1.37 10.91 -8.94
C GLU A 102 -1.27 10.03 -10.21
N SER A 103 -0.49 8.95 -10.13
CA SER A 103 -0.34 8.02 -11.25
C SER A 103 -1.65 7.31 -11.60
N ILE A 104 -2.37 6.77 -10.61
CA ILE A 104 -3.65 6.10 -10.83
C ILE A 104 -4.66 7.07 -11.46
N GLN A 105 -4.74 8.30 -10.98
CA GLN A 105 -5.61 9.32 -11.54
C GLN A 105 -5.22 9.69 -12.98
N TYR A 106 -3.92 9.79 -13.26
CA TYR A 106 -3.41 10.05 -14.61
C TYR A 106 -3.85 8.97 -15.61
N TYR A 107 -3.84 7.69 -15.20
CA TYR A 107 -4.29 6.58 -16.05
C TYR A 107 -5.81 6.35 -16.02
N GLY A 108 -6.57 7.20 -15.33
CA GLY A 108 -8.03 7.16 -15.31
C GLY A 108 -8.65 6.14 -14.35
N GLY A 109 -7.92 5.75 -13.31
CA GLY A 109 -8.44 4.89 -12.25
C GLY A 109 -9.31 5.65 -11.24
N ILE A 110 -10.28 4.95 -10.66
CA ILE A 110 -11.19 5.46 -9.62
C ILE A 110 -10.63 5.00 -8.27
N LEU A 111 -9.91 5.89 -7.59
CA LEU A 111 -9.26 5.54 -6.34
C LEU A 111 -10.27 5.29 -5.22
N GLN A 112 -10.17 4.15 -4.54
CA GLN A 112 -11.03 3.77 -3.41
C GLN A 112 -10.35 3.98 -2.05
N GLY A 113 -9.03 4.08 -2.03
CA GLY A 113 -8.25 4.26 -0.81
C GLY A 113 -6.93 3.54 -0.85
N ALA A 114 -6.24 3.55 0.26
CA ALA A 114 -4.99 2.83 0.45
C ALA A 114 -5.07 1.87 1.63
N SER A 115 -4.38 0.74 1.51
CA SER A 115 -4.14 -0.19 2.60
C SER A 115 -2.65 -0.31 2.88
N ALA A 116 -2.29 -0.54 4.12
CA ALA A 116 -0.91 -0.76 4.51
C ALA A 116 -0.80 -1.82 5.62
N ILE A 117 0.36 -2.45 5.75
CA ILE A 117 0.64 -3.25 6.93
C ILE A 117 0.82 -2.30 8.12
N PHE A 118 1.58 -1.22 7.95
CA PHE A 118 1.75 -0.16 8.93
C PHE A 118 1.44 1.21 8.33
N SER A 119 0.74 2.06 9.08
CA SER A 119 0.57 3.47 8.70
C SER A 119 0.73 4.40 9.90
N ALA A 120 1.50 5.46 9.69
CA ALA A 120 1.65 6.54 10.68
C ALA A 120 0.53 7.60 10.59
N MET A 121 -0.39 7.46 9.62
CA MET A 121 -1.51 8.38 9.38
C MET A 121 -2.75 7.61 8.91
N ASP A 122 -3.92 8.17 9.16
CA ASP A 122 -5.21 7.55 8.81
C ASP A 122 -5.76 8.04 7.44
N SER A 123 -5.20 9.13 6.91
CA SER A 123 -5.55 9.67 5.60
C SER A 123 -4.45 10.56 5.05
N LEU A 124 -4.43 10.72 3.73
CA LEU A 124 -3.56 11.65 3.01
C LEU A 124 -4.39 12.36 1.92
N ASP A 125 -4.50 13.69 2.01
CA ASP A 125 -5.21 14.54 1.04
C ASP A 125 -6.62 14.02 0.69
N GLY A 126 -7.35 13.55 1.72
CA GLY A 126 -8.70 13.00 1.59
C GLY A 126 -8.75 11.52 1.18
N VAL A 127 -7.63 10.89 0.87
CA VAL A 127 -7.55 9.45 0.61
C VAL A 127 -7.46 8.70 1.93
N PRO A 128 -8.45 7.84 2.27
CA PRO A 128 -8.42 7.06 3.50
C PRO A 128 -7.33 5.98 3.43
N ILE A 129 -6.67 5.76 4.57
CA ILE A 129 -5.64 4.72 4.72
C ILE A 129 -6.09 3.76 5.81
N LYS A 130 -6.29 2.50 5.43
CA LYS A 130 -6.62 1.41 6.35
C LYS A 130 -5.37 0.57 6.59
N SER A 131 -5.00 0.33 7.84
CA SER A 131 -3.77 -0.41 8.16
C SER A 131 -3.98 -1.42 9.28
N VAL A 132 -3.18 -2.50 9.24
CA VAL A 132 -3.19 -3.52 10.29
C VAL A 132 -2.59 -2.94 11.57
N PHE A 133 -1.50 -2.19 11.44
CA PHE A 133 -0.83 -1.53 12.55
C PHE A 133 -0.80 -0.02 12.31
N GLY A 134 -1.03 0.74 13.36
CA GLY A 134 -0.94 2.19 13.35
C GLY A 134 0.10 2.72 14.34
N LYS A 135 0.21 4.04 14.43
CA LYS A 135 1.13 4.71 15.35
C LYS A 135 0.94 4.32 16.83
N LYS A 136 -0.30 3.99 17.22
CA LYS A 136 -0.63 3.50 18.57
C LYS A 136 0.04 2.17 18.92
N ASP A 137 0.31 1.33 17.93
CA ASP A 137 0.91 0.01 18.10
C ASP A 137 2.44 0.09 18.16
N LEU A 138 3.02 1.21 17.69
CA LEU A 138 4.44 1.51 17.71
C LEU A 138 4.68 2.92 18.31
N PRO A 139 4.47 3.12 19.61
CA PRO A 139 4.47 4.46 20.22
C PRO A 139 5.82 5.18 20.13
N ASP A 140 6.92 4.43 20.11
CA ASP A 140 8.28 4.97 19.99
C ASP A 140 8.72 5.19 18.54
N TYR A 141 7.88 4.82 17.56
CA TYR A 141 8.21 5.00 16.16
C TYR A 141 8.19 6.49 15.78
N THR A 142 9.30 6.96 15.26
CA THR A 142 9.45 8.32 14.75
C THR A 142 9.97 8.27 13.31
N TYR A 143 9.53 9.21 12.51
CA TYR A 143 10.02 9.41 11.15
C TYR A 143 10.23 10.93 10.93
N SER A 144 11.15 11.27 10.08
CA SER A 144 11.43 12.66 9.72
C SER A 144 11.96 12.78 8.31
N ASP A 145 11.77 13.94 7.71
CA ASP A 145 12.49 14.29 6.49
C ASP A 145 13.99 14.40 6.79
N TYR A 146 14.82 14.03 5.83
CA TYR A 146 16.28 14.11 6.00
C TYR A 146 16.76 15.52 6.30
N ARG A 147 16.05 16.56 5.85
CA ARG A 147 16.36 17.97 6.08
C ARG A 147 16.14 18.40 7.52
N ASP A 148 15.17 17.77 8.19
CA ASP A 148 14.73 18.14 9.54
C ASP A 148 14.91 17.01 10.57
N CYS A 149 15.70 15.99 10.23
CA CYS A 149 15.93 14.85 11.07
C CYS A 149 16.62 15.24 12.39
N PRO A 150 15.95 15.07 13.56
CA PRO A 150 16.54 15.41 14.85
C PRO A 150 17.73 14.50 15.20
N LEU A 151 17.71 13.25 14.72
CA LEU A 151 18.79 12.29 14.93
C LEU A 151 20.05 12.74 14.18
N CYS A 152 19.90 13.18 12.90
CA CYS A 152 21.02 13.72 12.14
C CYS A 152 21.58 15.00 12.76
N LYS A 153 20.71 15.90 13.24
CA LYS A 153 21.11 17.12 13.96
C LYS A 153 21.88 16.81 15.27
N ALA A 154 21.53 15.70 15.91
CA ALA A 154 22.22 15.21 17.11
C ALA A 154 23.47 14.37 16.81
N GLY A 155 23.87 14.23 15.54
CA GLY A 155 25.06 13.46 15.13
C GLY A 155 24.91 11.94 15.31
N LYS A 156 23.70 11.42 15.50
CA LYS A 156 23.45 9.97 15.60
C LYS A 156 23.70 9.32 14.24
N LYS A 157 24.49 8.25 14.24
CA LYS A 157 24.76 7.44 13.06
C LYS A 157 23.56 6.55 12.74
N ILE A 158 23.44 6.18 11.46
CA ILE A 158 22.44 5.21 11.00
C ILE A 158 22.91 3.81 11.42
N ASP A 159 22.05 3.06 12.08
CA ASP A 159 22.35 1.69 12.53
C ASP A 159 22.14 0.66 11.43
N ALA A 160 21.18 0.89 10.53
CA ALA A 160 20.90 0.00 9.42
C ALA A 160 20.20 0.72 8.25
N LEU A 161 20.39 0.20 7.05
CA LEU A 161 19.58 0.51 5.86
C LEU A 161 18.53 -0.59 5.68
N VAL A 162 17.28 -0.19 5.46
CA VAL A 162 16.15 -1.10 5.28
C VAL A 162 15.43 -0.80 3.97
N ASN A 163 15.10 -1.84 3.22
CA ASN A 163 14.28 -1.76 2.01
C ASN A 163 13.44 -3.03 1.83
N THR A 164 12.76 -3.18 0.68
CA THR A 164 11.92 -4.34 0.36
C THR A 164 12.68 -5.67 0.31
N PHE A 165 14.01 -5.66 0.16
CA PHE A 165 14.85 -6.86 0.11
C PHE A 165 15.39 -7.26 1.49
N GLY A 166 15.21 -6.44 2.51
CA GLY A 166 15.66 -6.70 3.88
C GLY A 166 16.40 -5.52 4.50
N TYR A 167 17.33 -5.80 5.40
CA TYR A 167 18.12 -4.78 6.05
C TYR A 167 19.62 -5.11 6.02
N SER A 168 20.44 -4.08 6.02
CA SER A 168 21.90 -4.17 6.11
C SER A 168 22.38 -3.32 7.29
N PRO A 169 22.98 -3.92 8.34
CA PRO A 169 23.57 -3.16 9.41
C PRO A 169 24.68 -2.23 8.88
N MET A 170 24.78 -1.03 9.45
CA MET A 170 25.81 -0.06 9.17
C MET A 170 26.77 -0.08 10.36
N GLY A 171 27.91 -0.77 10.21
CA GLY A 171 28.96 -0.89 11.23
C GLY A 171 29.82 0.35 11.34
#